data_abaecef34c187910e29139a15a71bbb5
#
_entry.id   abaecef34c187910e29139a15a71bbb5
#
_cell.length_a   1.000
_cell.length_b   1.000
_cell.length_c   1.000
_cell.angle_alpha   90.00
_cell.angle_beta   90.00
_cell.angle_gamma   90.00
#
_symmetry.space_group_name_H-M   'P 1'
#
loop_
_entity.id
_entity.type
_entity.pdbx_description
1 polymer ?
#
loop_
_entity_poly.entity_id
_entity_poly.type
_entity_poly.pdbx_seq_one_letter_code
_entity_poly.pdbx_strand_id
1 'polypeptide(L)'
;MKAGELERALQPFVINPEEPVYVIGVVSRLVRLPIWTLRILDREGLVKPRRRVGRARLYSLHEVRRLLRIRQLLVDQQVNVEGVRVIMRMERTTISST
;
A
#
# COMPACT_ATOMS: atom_id res chain seq x y z
N MET A 1 -4.28 10.85 -7.90
CA MET A 1 -4.44 9.71 -8.84
C MET A 1 -5.34 8.65 -8.21
N LYS A 2 -6.32 8.20 -8.93
CA LYS A 2 -7.21 7.13 -8.48
C LYS A 2 -6.53 5.78 -8.68
N ALA A 3 -6.96 4.77 -7.90
CA ALA A 3 -6.36 3.43 -7.96
C ALA A 3 -6.36 2.84 -9.38
N GLY A 4 -7.46 2.98 -10.12
CA GLY A 4 -7.56 2.46 -11.49
C GLY A 4 -6.61 3.15 -12.48
N GLU A 5 -6.37 4.44 -12.28
CA GLU A 5 -5.42 5.19 -13.10
C GLU A 5 -3.99 4.73 -12.84
N LEU A 6 -3.64 4.49 -11.56
CA LEU A 6 -2.33 3.98 -11.21
C LEU A 6 -2.11 2.59 -11.78
N GLU A 7 -3.08 1.70 -11.69
CA GLU A 7 -2.97 0.36 -12.25
C GLU A 7 -2.69 0.40 -13.75
N ARG A 8 -3.41 1.24 -14.49
CA ARG A 8 -3.20 1.38 -15.92
C ARG A 8 -1.81 1.93 -16.23
N ALA A 9 -1.36 2.92 -15.45
CA ALA A 9 -0.03 3.51 -15.65
C ALA A 9 1.08 2.51 -15.40
N LEU A 10 0.90 1.59 -14.45
CA LEU A 10 1.91 0.59 -14.07
C LEU A 10 1.81 -0.69 -14.89
N GLN A 11 0.70 -0.93 -15.59
CA GLN A 11 0.45 -2.17 -16.31
C GLN A 11 1.60 -2.61 -17.23
N PRO A 12 2.23 -1.71 -18.00
CA PRO A 12 3.34 -2.12 -18.87
C PRO A 12 4.58 -2.58 -18.12
N PHE A 13 4.68 -2.26 -16.83
CA PHE A 13 5.87 -2.51 -16.02
C PHE A 13 5.67 -3.63 -15.00
N VAL A 14 4.46 -4.18 -14.92
CA VAL A 14 4.13 -5.18 -13.91
C VAL A 14 3.73 -6.48 -14.59
N ILE A 15 4.60 -7.48 -14.48
CA ILE A 15 4.33 -8.83 -15.00
C ILE A 15 3.51 -9.60 -13.98
N ASN A 16 3.84 -9.44 -12.69
CA ASN A 16 3.21 -10.15 -11.57
C ASN A 16 2.90 -9.15 -10.45
N PRO A 17 1.62 -9.01 -10.04
CA PRO A 17 1.26 -8.07 -8.96
C PRO A 17 1.94 -8.34 -7.62
N GLU A 18 2.45 -9.54 -7.42
CA GLU A 18 3.17 -9.90 -6.19
C GLU A 18 4.67 -9.64 -6.29
N GLU A 19 5.18 -9.24 -7.45
CA GLU A 19 6.61 -9.06 -7.65
C GLU A 19 7.10 -7.81 -6.90
N PRO A 20 8.14 -7.93 -6.02
CA PRO A 20 8.63 -6.81 -5.21
C PRO A 20 9.61 -5.95 -6.02
N VAL A 21 9.09 -4.99 -6.78
CA VAL A 21 9.89 -4.19 -7.71
C VAL A 21 9.93 -2.69 -7.38
N TYR A 22 9.09 -2.19 -6.47
CA TYR A 22 8.98 -0.76 -6.19
C TYR A 22 9.69 -0.42 -4.90
N VAL A 23 10.74 0.42 -4.96
CA VAL A 23 11.43 0.90 -3.77
C VAL A 23 10.57 1.93 -3.04
N ILE A 24 10.76 2.07 -1.73
CA ILE A 24 9.93 2.91 -0.87
C ILE A 24 9.82 4.37 -1.34
N GLY A 25 10.91 4.94 -1.87
CA GLY A 25 10.87 6.32 -2.38
C GLY A 25 9.94 6.48 -3.57
N VAL A 26 9.90 5.49 -4.46
CA VAL A 26 8.98 5.47 -5.59
C VAL A 26 7.55 5.30 -5.12
N VAL A 27 7.33 4.36 -4.20
CA VAL A 27 5.99 4.12 -3.64
C VAL A 27 5.44 5.37 -2.97
N SER A 28 6.27 6.06 -2.18
CA SER A 28 5.89 7.32 -1.55
C SER A 28 5.32 8.32 -2.54
N ARG A 29 5.97 8.46 -3.70
CA ARG A 29 5.49 9.36 -4.76
C ARG A 29 4.21 8.86 -5.41
N LEU A 30 4.11 7.57 -5.67
CA LEU A 30 2.95 6.98 -6.32
C LEU A 30 1.70 7.12 -5.47
N VAL A 31 1.80 6.84 -4.18
CA VAL A 31 0.63 6.85 -3.29
C VAL A 31 0.45 8.19 -2.57
N ARG A 32 1.38 9.13 -2.75
CA ARG A 32 1.34 10.46 -2.12
C ARG A 32 1.27 10.39 -0.60
N LEU A 33 2.07 9.52 -0.03
CA LEU A 33 2.29 9.45 1.41
C LEU A 33 3.77 9.65 1.69
N PRO A 34 4.13 10.41 2.74
CA PRO A 34 5.53 10.57 3.10
C PRO A 34 6.17 9.22 3.46
N ILE A 35 7.47 9.12 3.24
CA ILE A 35 8.20 7.89 3.58
C ILE A 35 8.03 7.52 5.04
N TRP A 36 8.03 8.51 5.95
CA TRP A 36 7.85 8.22 7.38
C TRP A 36 6.49 7.58 7.67
N THR A 37 5.44 7.93 6.90
CA THR A 37 4.14 7.28 7.04
C THR A 37 4.22 5.81 6.61
N LEU A 38 4.91 5.53 5.49
CA LEU A 38 5.09 4.15 5.03
C LEU A 38 5.84 3.31 6.06
N ARG A 39 6.83 3.90 6.73
CA ARG A 39 7.58 3.22 7.80
C ARG A 39 6.71 2.93 9.02
N ILE A 40 5.81 3.85 9.37
CA ILE A 40 4.84 3.63 10.45
C ILE A 40 3.91 2.47 10.08
N LEU A 41 3.38 2.46 8.86
CA LEU A 41 2.47 1.40 8.41
C LEU A 41 3.16 0.03 8.40
N ASP A 42 4.44 -0.01 8.03
CA ASP A 42 5.26 -1.22 8.12
C ASP A 42 5.40 -1.68 9.58
N ARG A 43 5.81 -0.76 10.45
CA ARG A 43 6.00 -1.07 11.88
C ARG A 43 4.70 -1.54 12.53
N GLU A 44 3.58 -0.94 12.17
CA GLU A 44 2.27 -1.31 12.70
C GLU A 44 1.69 -2.56 12.04
N GLY A 45 2.37 -3.12 11.06
CA GLY A 45 1.93 -4.34 10.39
C GLY A 45 0.76 -4.18 9.45
N LEU A 46 0.42 -2.94 9.07
CA LEU A 46 -0.70 -2.67 8.16
C LEU A 46 -0.33 -2.94 6.71
N VAL A 47 0.82 -2.42 6.27
CA VAL A 47 1.38 -2.75 4.97
C VAL A 47 2.89 -2.89 5.13
N LYS A 48 3.40 -4.08 4.91
CA LYS A 48 4.82 -4.36 4.96
C LYS A 48 5.38 -4.46 3.54
N PRO A 49 6.64 -4.07 3.32
CA PRO A 49 7.25 -4.33 2.03
C PRO A 49 7.27 -5.83 1.78
N ARG A 50 7.05 -6.23 0.53
CA ARG A 50 7.03 -7.64 0.14
C ARG A 50 8.38 -8.28 0.40
N ARG A 51 9.47 -7.52 0.22
CA ARG A 51 10.83 -8.03 0.39
C ARG A 51 11.74 -6.91 0.88
N ARG A 52 12.73 -7.27 1.68
CA ARG A 52 13.82 -6.38 2.06
C ARG A 52 15.13 -6.93 1.51
N VAL A 53 15.93 -6.05 0.89
CA VAL A 53 17.26 -6.40 0.38
C VAL A 53 18.23 -5.38 0.99
N GLY A 54 19.05 -5.81 1.96
CA GLY A 54 19.87 -4.90 2.73
C GLY A 54 18.97 -3.88 3.45
N ARG A 55 19.18 -2.59 3.18
CA ARG A 55 18.34 -1.51 3.71
C ARG A 55 17.16 -1.15 2.80
N ALA A 56 17.12 -1.74 1.61
CA ALA A 56 16.06 -1.42 0.65
C ALA A 56 14.78 -2.15 1.02
N ARG A 57 13.67 -1.42 0.95
CA ARG A 57 12.32 -1.97 1.09
C ARG A 57 11.67 -2.00 -0.28
N LEU A 58 11.27 -3.19 -0.69
CA LEU A 58 10.68 -3.41 -2.01
C LEU A 58 9.21 -3.80 -1.87
N TYR A 59 8.35 -3.06 -2.52
CA TYR A 59 6.91 -3.27 -2.51
C TYR A 59 6.46 -3.84 -3.84
N SER A 60 5.43 -4.68 -3.81
CA SER A 60 4.75 -5.16 -5.01
C SER A 60 3.57 -4.23 -5.34
N LEU A 61 2.98 -4.43 -6.51
CA LEU A 61 1.76 -3.69 -6.87
C LEU A 61 0.64 -3.96 -5.86
N HIS A 62 0.57 -5.18 -5.33
CA HIS A 62 -0.42 -5.53 -4.32
C HIS A 62 -0.33 -4.62 -3.10
N GLU A 63 0.88 -4.40 -2.55
CA GLU A 63 1.05 -3.48 -1.43
C GLU A 63 0.77 -2.02 -1.81
N VAL A 64 1.13 -1.63 -3.04
CA VAL A 64 0.83 -0.27 -3.52
C VAL A 64 -0.68 -0.03 -3.54
N ARG A 65 -1.46 -1.01 -4.00
CA ARG A 65 -2.94 -0.91 -3.98
C ARG A 65 -3.48 -0.77 -2.57
N ARG A 66 -2.95 -1.54 -1.63
CA ARG A 66 -3.35 -1.44 -0.22
C ARG A 66 -3.01 -0.08 0.35
N LEU A 67 -1.85 0.45 0.02
CA LEU A 67 -1.44 1.79 0.46
C LEU A 67 -2.35 2.87 -0.10
N LEU A 68 -2.83 2.73 -1.33
CA LEU A 68 -3.80 3.67 -1.90
C LEU A 68 -5.12 3.66 -1.12
N ARG A 69 -5.58 2.48 -0.74
CA ARG A 69 -6.79 2.35 0.09
C ARG A 69 -6.59 2.98 1.46
N ILE A 70 -5.44 2.72 2.07
CA ILE A 70 -5.10 3.29 3.38
C ILE A 70 -4.97 4.81 3.29
N ARG A 71 -4.35 5.33 2.23
CA ARG A 71 -4.28 6.78 2.02
C ARG A 71 -5.67 7.41 1.97
N GLN A 72 -6.59 6.79 1.27
CA GLN A 72 -7.96 7.26 1.19
C GLN A 72 -8.58 7.39 2.59
N LEU A 73 -8.36 6.38 3.44
CA LEU A 73 -8.89 6.40 4.80
C LEU A 73 -8.19 7.43 5.68
N LEU A 74 -6.86 7.49 5.64
CA LEU A 74 -6.07 8.40 6.49
C LEU A 74 -6.25 9.85 6.10
N VAL A 75 -6.19 10.16 4.82
CA VAL A 75 -6.11 11.54 4.31
C VAL A 75 -7.50 12.06 3.94
N ASP A 76 -8.22 11.33 3.09
CA ASP A 76 -9.49 11.83 2.56
C ASP A 76 -10.61 11.71 3.60
N GLN A 77 -10.62 10.65 4.39
CA GLN A 77 -11.66 10.42 5.40
C GLN A 77 -11.18 10.66 6.83
N GLN A 78 -9.92 11.03 7.00
CA GLN A 78 -9.34 11.40 8.29
C GLN A 78 -9.53 10.34 9.39
N VAL A 79 -9.46 9.07 9.00
CA VAL A 79 -9.50 7.94 9.93
C VAL A 79 -8.12 7.77 10.55
N ASN A 80 -8.03 7.57 11.86
CA ASN A 80 -6.73 7.33 12.50
C ASN A 80 -6.22 5.91 12.21
N VAL A 81 -4.96 5.64 12.58
CA VAL A 81 -4.31 4.37 12.26
C VAL A 81 -5.06 3.16 12.83
N GLU A 82 -5.58 3.27 14.05
CA GLU A 82 -6.34 2.18 14.66
C GLU A 82 -7.66 1.93 13.94
N GLY A 83 -8.33 2.99 13.51
CA GLY A 83 -9.54 2.86 12.69
C GLY A 83 -9.25 2.22 11.34
N VAL A 84 -8.13 2.60 10.72
CA VAL A 84 -7.68 1.98 9.47
C VAL A 84 -7.46 0.48 9.66
N ARG A 85 -6.82 0.10 10.77
CA ARG A 85 -6.59 -1.31 11.09
C ARG A 85 -7.90 -2.10 11.12
N VAL A 86 -8.91 -1.56 11.81
CA VAL A 86 -10.23 -2.19 11.93
C VAL A 86 -10.89 -2.30 10.55
N ILE A 87 -10.92 -1.22 9.79
CA ILE A 87 -11.57 -1.19 8.47
C ILE A 87 -10.90 -2.19 7.51
N MET A 88 -9.56 -2.20 7.46
CA MET A 88 -8.84 -3.12 6.60
C MET A 88 -9.08 -4.57 6.97
N ARG A 89 -9.19 -4.86 8.27
CA ARG A 89 -9.53 -6.20 8.75
C ARG A 89 -10.94 -6.60 8.31
N MET A 90 -11.89 -5.70 8.44
CA MET A 90 -13.27 -5.95 8.03
C MET A 90 -13.38 -6.20 6.53
N GLU A 91 -12.68 -5.41 5.72
CA GLU A 91 -12.67 -5.58 4.27
C GLU A 91 -12.09 -6.93 3.87
N ARG A 92 -11.01 -7.35 4.53
CA ARG A 92 -10.40 -8.66 4.30
C ARG A 92 -11.36 -9.80 4.65
N THR A 93 -12.03 -9.70 5.79
CA THR A 93 -12.98 -10.70 6.24
C THR A 93 -14.16 -10.82 5.27
N THR A 94 -14.67 -9.70 4.79
CA THR A 94 -15.77 -9.67 3.81
C THR A 94 -15.34 -10.36 2.51
N ILE A 95 -14.16 -10.05 2.01
CA ILE A 95 -13.61 -10.68 0.81
C ILE A 95 -13.42 -12.18 1.01
N SER A 96 -12.92 -12.57 2.19
CA SER A 96 -12.66 -13.99 2.49
C SER A 96 -13.93 -14.81 2.65
N SER A 97 -15.05 -14.19 3.02
CA SER A 97 -16.32 -14.88 3.22
C SER A 97 -17.11 -15.10 1.94
N THR A 98 -16.67 -14.49 0.86
CA THR A 98 -17.29 -14.69 -0.45
C THR A 98 -16.46 -15.61 -1.33
#